data_8df2dc7ccd03a5c2e9d7a21ff126860c
#
_entry.id   8df2dc7ccd03a5c2e9d7a21ff126860c
#
_cell.length_a   1.000
_cell.length_b   1.000
_cell.length_c   1.000
_cell.angle_alpha   90.00
_cell.angle_beta   90.00
_cell.angle_gamma   90.00
#
_symmetry.space_group_name_H-M   'P 1'
#
loop_
_entity.id
_entity.type
_entity.pdbx_description
1 polymer ?
#
loop_
_entity_poly.entity_id
_entity_poly.type
_entity_poly.pdbx_seq_one_letter_code
_entity_poly.pdbx_strand_id
1 'polypeptide(L)'
;MKRLAITDWFADLIDHEAYADGPPPQNLWPFVKWCLSGSFRVLGLGVAASALTGFAEVLVMVLLGVIVDAAVGADSMDAFWSANWHLLTLWVVLLLVVRPFAFGLGACFQSIMAGPGVFKLVLSRVNRHTLGQAVTFFDNDFAGRISQKQMQTTRAMVDVVTEMMNSMSMAVSSVVA
;
A
#
# COMPACT_ATOMS: atom_id res chain seq x y z
N MET A 1 6.18 25.95 -9.87
CA MET A 1 6.63 24.55 -10.08
C MET A 1 5.46 23.80 -10.69
N LYS A 2 5.58 23.29 -11.93
CA LYS A 2 4.55 22.43 -12.56
C LYS A 2 4.53 21.13 -11.77
N ARG A 3 3.46 20.91 -11.00
CA ARG A 3 3.19 19.57 -10.43
C ARG A 3 3.03 18.62 -11.61
N LEU A 4 3.64 17.46 -11.52
CA LEU A 4 3.48 16.45 -12.54
C LEU A 4 1.99 16.06 -12.58
N ALA A 5 1.33 16.19 -13.72
CA ALA A 5 -0.10 15.90 -13.90
C ALA A 5 -0.52 14.51 -13.39
N ILE A 6 0.44 13.59 -13.33
CA ILE A 6 0.27 12.24 -12.79
C ILE A 6 0.00 12.27 -11.26
N THR A 7 0.72 13.12 -10.50
CA THR A 7 0.52 13.19 -9.04
C THR A 7 -0.82 13.84 -8.67
N ASP A 8 -1.29 14.78 -9.47
CA ASP A 8 -2.58 15.42 -9.25
C ASP A 8 -3.72 14.44 -9.57
N TRP A 9 -3.61 13.66 -10.65
CA TRP A 9 -4.58 12.61 -10.99
C TRP A 9 -4.69 11.55 -9.88
N PHE A 10 -3.56 11.11 -9.32
CA PHE A 10 -3.55 10.17 -8.20
C PHE A 10 -4.10 10.77 -6.89
N ALA A 11 -3.87 12.06 -6.65
CA ALA A 11 -4.39 12.73 -5.46
C ALA A 11 -5.92 12.92 -5.52
N ASP A 12 -6.49 13.08 -6.71
CA ASP A 12 -7.92 13.26 -6.92
C ASP A 12 -8.74 11.96 -6.88
N LEU A 13 -8.07 10.79 -6.87
CA LEU A 13 -8.72 9.49 -6.80
C LEU A 13 -9.43 9.23 -5.45
N ILE A 14 -9.03 9.91 -4.40
CA ILE A 14 -9.71 9.87 -3.09
C ILE A 14 -10.43 11.20 -2.88
N ASP A 15 -11.75 11.16 -2.84
CA ASP A 15 -12.54 12.32 -2.46
C ASP A 15 -12.34 12.62 -0.97
N HIS A 16 -11.49 13.61 -0.70
CA HIS A 16 -11.14 14.03 0.67
C HIS A 16 -12.28 14.76 1.38
N GLU A 17 -13.30 15.22 0.62
CA GLU A 17 -14.47 15.91 1.13
C GLU A 17 -15.67 14.98 1.31
N ALA A 18 -15.55 13.73 0.91
CA ALA A 18 -16.63 12.74 1.03
C ALA A 18 -17.11 12.64 2.48
N TYR A 19 -18.40 12.91 2.65
CA TYR A 19 -19.06 12.74 3.95
C TYR A 19 -19.09 11.26 4.33
N ALA A 20 -18.76 10.97 5.59
CA ALA A 20 -19.12 9.71 6.21
C ALA A 20 -20.46 9.87 6.90
N ASP A 21 -21.38 8.93 6.67
CA ASP A 21 -22.72 8.98 7.26
C ASP A 21 -22.64 8.79 8.79
N GLY A 22 -23.25 9.73 9.51
CA GLY A 22 -23.46 9.66 10.95
C GLY A 22 -22.22 9.93 11.83
N PRO A 23 -22.41 9.84 13.16
CA PRO A 23 -21.33 10.02 14.12
C PRO A 23 -20.33 8.83 14.07
N PRO A 24 -19.07 9.04 14.49
CA PRO A 24 -18.08 7.98 14.53
C PRO A 24 -18.52 6.84 15.47
N PRO A 25 -18.49 5.59 15.00
CA PRO A 25 -18.84 4.44 15.82
C PRO A 25 -17.88 4.25 16.99
N GLN A 26 -18.39 3.71 18.12
CA GLN A 26 -17.56 3.44 19.31
C GLN A 26 -16.72 2.18 19.20
N ASN A 27 -17.09 1.23 18.32
CA ASN A 27 -16.37 0.00 18.11
C ASN A 27 -15.24 0.16 17.08
N LEU A 28 -14.12 -0.53 17.27
CA LEU A 28 -12.92 -0.40 16.44
C LEU A 28 -13.17 -0.67 14.95
N TRP A 29 -13.73 -1.82 14.60
CA TRP A 29 -13.95 -2.20 13.19
C TRP A 29 -14.93 -1.29 12.44
N PRO A 30 -16.12 -0.96 12.99
CA PRO A 30 -16.99 0.04 12.41
C PRO A 30 -16.34 1.40 12.27
N PHE A 31 -15.51 1.81 13.24
CA PHE A 31 -14.76 3.07 13.19
C PHE A 31 -13.75 3.10 12.05
N VAL A 32 -12.94 2.03 11.89
CA VAL A 32 -12.01 1.90 10.76
C VAL A 32 -12.76 1.96 9.43
N LYS A 33 -13.89 1.25 9.31
CA LYS A 33 -14.73 1.27 8.11
C LYS A 33 -15.31 2.66 7.85
N TRP A 34 -15.73 3.36 8.88
CA TRP A 34 -16.22 4.73 8.80
C TRP A 34 -15.11 5.69 8.32
N CYS A 35 -13.91 5.59 8.90
CA CYS A 35 -12.75 6.39 8.51
C CYS A 35 -12.33 6.18 7.04
N LEU A 36 -12.43 4.95 6.52
CA LEU A 36 -11.98 4.57 5.18
C LEU A 36 -13.11 4.47 4.15
N SER A 37 -14.37 4.77 4.53
CA SER A 37 -15.49 4.71 3.59
C SER A 37 -15.26 5.65 2.41
N GLY A 38 -15.58 5.18 1.19
CA GLY A 38 -15.33 5.92 -0.05
C GLY A 38 -13.93 5.75 -0.64
N SER A 39 -12.94 5.24 0.12
CA SER A 39 -11.58 4.98 -0.39
C SER A 39 -11.29 3.51 -0.71
N PHE A 40 -12.24 2.58 -0.45
CA PHE A 40 -12.00 1.14 -0.59
C PHE A 40 -11.55 0.69 -1.99
N ARG A 41 -12.01 1.36 -3.06
CA ARG A 41 -11.58 1.05 -4.43
C ARG A 41 -10.09 1.32 -4.62
N VAL A 42 -9.63 2.46 -4.12
CA VAL A 42 -8.24 2.89 -4.20
C VAL A 42 -7.35 2.01 -3.33
N LEU A 43 -7.81 1.70 -2.11
CA LEU A 43 -7.12 0.78 -1.21
C LEU A 43 -7.04 -0.63 -1.81
N GLY A 44 -8.11 -1.11 -2.45
CA GLY A 44 -8.11 -2.38 -3.17
C GLY A 44 -7.08 -2.44 -4.30
N LEU A 45 -6.96 -1.36 -5.08
CA LEU A 45 -5.92 -1.25 -6.11
C LEU A 45 -4.52 -1.25 -5.50
N GLY A 46 -4.32 -0.56 -4.38
CA GLY A 46 -3.05 -0.57 -3.66
C GLY A 46 -2.67 -1.95 -3.14
N VAL A 47 -3.62 -2.68 -2.57
CA VAL A 47 -3.44 -4.07 -2.12
C VAL A 47 -3.11 -4.97 -3.32
N ALA A 48 -3.79 -4.82 -4.46
CA ALA A 48 -3.50 -5.59 -5.67
C ALA A 48 -2.09 -5.30 -6.22
N ALA A 49 -1.66 -4.03 -6.21
CA ALA A 49 -0.31 -3.65 -6.60
C ALA A 49 0.76 -4.25 -5.65
N SER A 50 0.49 -4.27 -4.34
CA SER A 50 1.37 -4.92 -3.35
C SER A 50 1.44 -6.44 -3.54
N ALA A 51 0.31 -7.09 -3.83
CA ALA A 51 0.28 -8.52 -4.15
C ALA A 51 1.06 -8.85 -5.43
N LEU A 52 0.99 -7.99 -6.45
CA LEU A 52 1.78 -8.14 -7.67
C LEU A 52 3.29 -8.08 -7.37
N THR A 53 3.70 -7.20 -6.46
CA THR A 53 5.10 -7.11 -6.02
C THR A 53 5.55 -8.42 -5.36
N GLY A 54 4.75 -8.96 -4.43
CA GLY A 54 5.02 -10.25 -3.79
C GLY A 54 5.10 -11.41 -4.80
N PHE A 55 4.20 -11.43 -5.78
CA PHE A 55 4.22 -12.44 -6.85
C PHE A 55 5.46 -12.35 -7.74
N ALA A 56 5.88 -11.14 -8.12
CA ALA A 56 7.12 -10.94 -8.87
C ALA A 56 8.35 -11.42 -8.10
N GLU A 57 8.38 -11.25 -6.78
CA GLU A 57 9.45 -11.75 -5.90
C GLU A 57 9.55 -13.27 -5.92
N VAL A 58 8.40 -13.94 -5.80
CA VAL A 58 8.32 -15.41 -5.86
C VAL A 58 8.79 -15.93 -7.22
N LEU A 59 8.38 -15.32 -8.33
CA LEU A 59 8.81 -15.73 -9.66
C LEU A 59 10.34 -15.65 -9.82
N VAL A 60 10.97 -14.62 -9.29
CA VAL A 60 12.44 -14.48 -9.30
C VAL A 60 13.11 -15.62 -8.53
N MET A 61 12.56 -15.98 -7.35
CA MET A 61 13.11 -17.06 -6.51
C MET A 61 12.90 -18.44 -7.13
N VAL A 62 11.73 -18.73 -7.67
CA VAL A 62 11.43 -20.00 -8.34
C VAL A 62 12.33 -20.19 -9.57
N LEU A 63 12.46 -19.16 -10.40
CA LEU A 63 13.37 -19.23 -11.56
C LEU A 63 14.83 -19.40 -11.15
N LEU A 64 15.26 -18.77 -10.07
CA LEU A 64 16.60 -19.00 -9.53
C LEU A 64 16.80 -20.46 -9.12
N GLY A 65 15.82 -21.09 -8.45
CA GLY A 65 15.85 -22.50 -8.12
C GLY A 65 16.00 -23.39 -9.36
N VAL A 66 15.19 -23.15 -10.40
CA VAL A 66 15.28 -23.88 -11.67
C VAL A 66 16.66 -23.73 -12.34
N ILE A 67 17.24 -22.53 -12.29
CA ILE A 67 18.58 -22.26 -12.84
C ILE A 67 19.66 -23.04 -12.06
N VAL A 68 19.55 -23.04 -10.72
CA VAL A 68 20.49 -23.78 -9.86
C VAL A 68 20.41 -25.30 -10.13
N ASP A 69 19.20 -25.86 -10.22
CA ASP A 69 18.98 -27.25 -10.52
C ASP A 69 19.55 -27.62 -11.90
N ALA A 70 19.34 -26.77 -12.90
CA ALA A 70 19.91 -26.95 -14.23
C ALA A 70 21.45 -26.86 -14.23
N ALA A 71 22.03 -26.01 -13.40
CA ALA A 71 23.48 -25.87 -13.27
C ALA A 71 24.14 -27.10 -12.59
N VAL A 72 23.47 -27.65 -11.57
CA VAL A 72 23.94 -28.87 -10.86
C VAL A 72 23.85 -30.11 -11.77
N GLY A 73 22.83 -30.16 -12.64
CA GLY A 73 22.64 -31.28 -13.57
C GLY A 73 23.48 -31.23 -14.87
N ALA A 74 24.24 -30.15 -15.07
CA ALA A 74 25.01 -29.97 -16.31
C ALA A 74 26.38 -30.65 -16.25
N ASP A 75 26.76 -31.38 -17.32
CA ASP A 75 28.06 -32.07 -17.43
C ASP A 75 29.23 -31.09 -17.61
N SER A 76 28.98 -29.91 -18.17
CA SER A 76 29.99 -28.88 -18.40
C SER A 76 29.37 -27.49 -18.45
N MET A 77 30.19 -26.44 -18.22
CA MET A 77 29.77 -25.06 -18.27
C MET A 77 29.25 -24.65 -19.66
N ASP A 78 29.87 -25.16 -20.73
CA ASP A 78 29.45 -24.86 -22.11
C ASP A 78 28.10 -25.50 -22.44
N ALA A 79 27.85 -26.72 -21.94
CA ALA A 79 26.57 -27.40 -22.09
C ALA A 79 25.47 -26.66 -21.32
N PHE A 80 25.75 -26.18 -20.10
CA PHE A 80 24.83 -25.38 -19.32
C PHE A 80 24.41 -24.08 -20.05
N TRP A 81 25.38 -23.32 -20.56
CA TRP A 81 25.13 -22.07 -21.26
C TRP A 81 24.32 -22.26 -22.54
N SER A 82 24.72 -23.24 -23.36
CA SER A 82 24.05 -23.51 -24.65
C SER A 82 22.59 -23.97 -24.48
N ALA A 83 22.30 -24.73 -23.42
CA ALA A 83 20.96 -25.26 -23.17
C ALA A 83 20.04 -24.26 -22.44
N ASN A 84 20.59 -23.45 -21.55
CA ASN A 84 19.78 -22.68 -20.58
C ASN A 84 19.86 -21.14 -20.74
N TRP A 85 20.46 -20.63 -21.83
CA TRP A 85 20.62 -19.19 -22.03
C TRP A 85 19.28 -18.40 -21.97
N HIS A 86 18.18 -19.03 -22.43
CA HIS A 86 16.86 -18.35 -22.38
C HIS A 86 16.34 -18.24 -20.95
N LEU A 87 16.58 -19.25 -20.09
CA LEU A 87 16.20 -19.18 -18.67
C LEU A 87 16.97 -18.09 -17.95
N LEU A 88 18.29 -17.98 -18.23
CA LEU A 88 19.12 -16.92 -17.68
C LEU A 88 18.67 -15.53 -18.14
N THR A 89 18.38 -15.39 -19.44
CA THR A 89 17.88 -14.14 -19.99
C THR A 89 16.53 -13.76 -19.37
N LEU A 90 15.61 -14.71 -19.24
CA LEU A 90 14.31 -14.50 -18.61
C LEU A 90 14.46 -14.06 -17.14
N TRP A 91 15.34 -14.73 -16.39
CA TRP A 91 15.60 -14.37 -15.00
C TRP A 91 16.19 -12.98 -14.85
N VAL A 92 17.16 -12.60 -15.71
CA VAL A 92 17.76 -11.26 -15.73
C VAL A 92 16.69 -10.20 -16.05
N VAL A 93 15.82 -10.44 -17.03
CA VAL A 93 14.72 -9.51 -17.37
C VAL A 93 13.75 -9.39 -16.21
N LEU A 94 13.36 -10.50 -15.58
CA LEU A 94 12.52 -10.49 -14.38
C LEU A 94 13.15 -9.69 -13.25
N LEU A 95 14.42 -9.90 -12.96
CA LEU A 95 15.14 -9.25 -11.88
C LEU A 95 15.35 -7.76 -12.13
N LEU A 96 15.75 -7.36 -13.35
CA LEU A 96 16.15 -5.99 -13.66
C LEU A 96 15.02 -5.11 -14.18
N VAL A 97 13.95 -5.69 -14.72
CA VAL A 97 12.84 -4.92 -15.30
C VAL A 97 11.56 -5.15 -14.52
N VAL A 98 11.10 -6.39 -14.42
CA VAL A 98 9.76 -6.67 -13.85
C VAL A 98 9.72 -6.38 -12.35
N ARG A 99 10.70 -6.85 -11.59
CA ARG A 99 10.79 -6.66 -10.14
C ARG A 99 10.87 -5.17 -9.75
N PRO A 100 11.78 -4.35 -10.29
CA PRO A 100 11.83 -2.92 -9.96
C PRO A 100 10.58 -2.17 -10.39
N PHE A 101 9.98 -2.55 -11.53
CA PHE A 101 8.73 -1.95 -11.99
C PHE A 101 7.56 -2.27 -11.04
N ALA A 102 7.39 -3.53 -10.65
CA ALA A 102 6.36 -3.94 -9.69
C ALA A 102 6.56 -3.25 -8.33
N PHE A 103 7.80 -3.22 -7.83
CA PHE A 103 8.14 -2.52 -6.59
C PHE A 103 7.86 -1.02 -6.67
N GLY A 104 8.27 -0.37 -7.78
CA GLY A 104 8.02 1.04 -8.03
C GLY A 104 6.52 1.37 -8.06
N LEU A 105 5.72 0.51 -8.71
CA LEU A 105 4.27 0.65 -8.75
C LEU A 105 3.66 0.55 -7.34
N GLY A 106 4.03 -0.46 -6.56
CA GLY A 106 3.59 -0.60 -5.17
C GLY A 106 4.00 0.59 -4.29
N ALA A 107 5.25 1.04 -4.41
CA ALA A 107 5.76 2.21 -3.69
C ALA A 107 5.02 3.51 -4.07
N CYS A 108 4.66 3.69 -5.34
CA CYS A 108 3.85 4.82 -5.79
C CYS A 108 2.46 4.81 -5.14
N PHE A 109 1.77 3.66 -5.14
CA PHE A 109 0.47 3.54 -4.48
C PHE A 109 0.57 3.81 -2.98
N GLN A 110 1.57 3.27 -2.32
CA GLN A 110 1.77 3.46 -0.88
C GLN A 110 2.12 4.91 -0.53
N SER A 111 3.06 5.53 -1.24
CA SER A 111 3.59 6.85 -0.90
C SER A 111 2.68 8.00 -1.32
N ILE A 112 1.91 7.84 -2.41
CA ILE A 112 1.10 8.92 -2.98
C ILE A 112 -0.36 8.78 -2.52
N MET A 113 -0.91 7.57 -2.49
CA MET A 113 -2.32 7.33 -2.19
C MET A 113 -2.57 6.97 -0.73
N ALA A 114 -1.89 5.92 -0.21
CA ALA A 114 -2.16 5.45 1.14
C ALA A 114 -1.73 6.47 2.19
N GLY A 115 -0.50 6.98 2.12
CA GLY A 115 0.00 7.95 3.09
C GLY A 115 -0.80 9.27 3.08
N PRO A 116 -0.61 10.15 2.10
CA PRO A 116 -1.23 11.48 2.10
C PRO A 116 -2.74 11.45 1.89
N GLY A 117 -3.24 10.51 1.06
CA GLY A 117 -4.66 10.40 0.73
C GLY A 117 -5.50 9.99 1.93
N VAL A 118 -5.14 8.88 2.58
CA VAL A 118 -5.83 8.41 3.80
C VAL A 118 -5.66 9.41 4.93
N PHE A 119 -4.47 10.00 5.07
CA PHE A 119 -4.23 11.02 6.10
C PHE A 119 -5.22 12.20 5.98
N LYS A 120 -5.34 12.79 4.78
CA LYS A 120 -6.26 13.91 4.53
C LYS A 120 -7.71 13.52 4.75
N LEU A 121 -8.12 12.34 4.25
CA LEU A 121 -9.48 11.84 4.37
C LEU A 121 -9.88 11.67 5.84
N VAL A 122 -9.06 10.97 6.63
CA VAL A 122 -9.35 10.70 8.05
C VAL A 122 -9.32 11.98 8.86
N LEU A 123 -8.30 12.83 8.66
CA LEU A 123 -8.16 14.10 9.35
C LEU A 123 -9.38 15.03 9.07
N SER A 124 -9.80 15.13 7.82
CA SER A 124 -10.97 15.92 7.41
C SER A 124 -12.23 15.44 8.13
N ARG A 125 -12.48 14.14 8.21
CA ARG A 125 -13.65 13.55 8.87
C ARG A 125 -13.66 13.76 10.36
N VAL A 126 -12.54 13.43 11.02
CA VAL A 126 -12.40 13.59 12.48
C VAL A 126 -12.49 15.06 12.87
N ASN A 127 -11.86 15.95 12.12
CA ASN A 127 -11.92 17.39 12.36
C ASN A 127 -13.35 17.94 12.20
N ARG A 128 -14.06 17.56 11.14
CA ARG A 128 -15.45 17.96 10.89
C ARG A 128 -16.37 17.47 11.99
N HIS A 129 -16.21 16.22 12.45
CA HIS A 129 -16.97 15.72 13.59
C HIS A 129 -16.70 16.52 14.86
N THR A 130 -15.45 16.83 15.14
CA THR A 130 -15.05 17.62 16.32
C THR A 130 -15.64 19.04 16.27
N LEU A 131 -15.55 19.70 15.11
CA LEU A 131 -16.10 21.06 14.94
C LEU A 131 -17.63 21.10 15.06
N GLY A 132 -18.31 19.99 14.85
CA GLY A 132 -19.76 19.86 15.06
C GLY A 132 -20.18 19.61 16.49
N GLN A 133 -19.25 19.54 17.47
CA GLN A 133 -19.57 19.35 18.88
C GLN A 133 -20.04 20.66 19.54
N ALA A 134 -20.80 20.54 20.62
CA ALA A 134 -21.24 21.69 21.42
C ALA A 134 -20.05 22.41 22.06
N VAL A 135 -20.23 23.70 22.35
CA VAL A 135 -19.18 24.54 22.98
C VAL A 135 -18.70 23.95 24.31
N THR A 136 -19.59 23.37 25.08
CA THR A 136 -19.28 22.71 26.37
C THR A 136 -18.27 21.53 26.22
N PHE A 137 -18.16 20.93 25.03
CA PHE A 137 -17.12 19.89 24.74
C PHE A 137 -15.73 20.51 24.79
N PHE A 138 -15.57 21.72 24.28
CA PHE A 138 -14.29 22.44 24.26
C PHE A 138 -13.92 23.05 25.61
N ASP A 139 -14.91 23.39 26.43
CA ASP A 139 -14.68 23.91 27.78
C ASP A 139 -14.09 22.84 28.72
N ASN A 140 -14.42 21.56 28.47
CA ASN A 140 -14.01 20.42 29.30
C ASN A 140 -12.68 19.79 28.87
N ASP A 141 -12.11 20.13 27.71
CA ASP A 141 -10.86 19.57 27.24
C ASP A 141 -9.97 20.64 26.59
N PHE A 142 -8.68 20.52 26.79
CA PHE A 142 -7.70 21.47 26.26
C PHE A 142 -7.65 21.33 24.73
N ALA A 143 -7.76 22.42 23.97
CA ALA A 143 -7.75 22.43 22.52
C ALA A 143 -6.53 21.69 21.92
N GLY A 144 -5.35 21.83 22.56
CA GLY A 144 -4.14 21.12 22.18
C GLY A 144 -4.25 19.60 22.34
N ARG A 145 -4.94 19.11 23.36
CA ARG A 145 -5.17 17.66 23.58
C ARG A 145 -6.13 17.08 22.56
N ILE A 146 -7.17 17.81 22.19
CA ILE A 146 -8.11 17.41 21.13
C ILE A 146 -7.37 17.28 19.80
N SER A 147 -6.59 18.29 19.42
CA SER A 147 -5.80 18.29 18.19
C SER A 147 -4.78 17.15 18.16
N GLN A 148 -4.11 16.89 19.28
CA GLN A 148 -3.15 15.78 19.39
C GLN A 148 -3.83 14.42 19.21
N LYS A 149 -4.99 14.19 19.81
CA LYS A 149 -5.78 12.96 19.63
C LYS A 149 -6.19 12.75 18.16
N GLN A 150 -6.65 13.82 17.50
CA GLN A 150 -7.01 13.78 16.07
C GLN A 150 -5.80 13.36 15.21
N MET A 151 -4.64 13.96 15.43
CA MET A 151 -3.41 13.64 14.71
C MET A 151 -2.94 12.21 14.97
N GLN A 152 -3.00 11.74 16.22
CA GLN A 152 -2.65 10.37 16.57
C GLN A 152 -3.58 9.35 15.91
N THR A 153 -4.90 9.59 15.96
CA THR A 153 -5.90 8.73 15.31
C THR A 153 -5.66 8.68 13.80
N THR A 154 -5.40 9.83 13.18
CA THR A 154 -5.14 9.91 11.74
C THR A 154 -3.89 9.13 11.35
N ARG A 155 -2.79 9.27 12.10
CA ARG A 155 -1.55 8.51 11.85
C ARG A 155 -1.77 7.02 12.04
N ALA A 156 -2.41 6.60 13.12
CA ALA A 156 -2.71 5.19 13.36
C ALA A 156 -3.52 4.56 12.22
N MET A 157 -4.46 5.30 11.60
CA MET A 157 -5.20 4.82 10.44
C MET A 157 -4.33 4.66 9.20
N VAL A 158 -3.38 5.58 8.97
CA VAL A 158 -2.40 5.44 7.87
C VAL A 158 -1.51 4.23 8.10
N ASP A 159 -1.03 4.03 9.33
CA ASP A 159 -0.18 2.88 9.69
C ASP A 159 -0.92 1.56 9.47
N VAL A 160 -2.18 1.45 9.89
CA VAL A 160 -3.02 0.25 9.65
C VAL A 160 -3.15 -0.05 8.17
N VAL A 161 -3.44 0.96 7.34
CA VAL A 161 -3.58 0.78 5.88
C VAL A 161 -2.25 0.35 5.26
N THR A 162 -1.15 0.99 5.65
CA THR A 162 0.19 0.67 5.15
C THR A 162 0.60 -0.76 5.52
N GLU A 163 0.35 -1.16 6.79
CA GLU A 163 0.64 -2.52 7.25
C GLU A 163 -0.24 -3.58 6.56
N MET A 164 -1.49 -3.28 6.30
CA MET A 164 -2.34 -4.19 5.49
C MET A 164 -1.76 -4.41 4.09
N MET A 165 -1.27 -3.36 3.43
CA MET A 165 -0.66 -3.47 2.10
C MET A 165 0.65 -4.28 2.15
N ASN A 166 1.51 -4.03 3.14
CA ASN A 166 2.76 -4.77 3.33
C ASN A 166 2.50 -6.26 3.64
N SER A 167 1.57 -6.52 4.55
CA SER A 167 1.20 -7.88 4.94
C SER A 167 0.65 -8.70 3.78
N MET A 168 -0.10 -8.07 2.85
CA MET A 168 -0.59 -8.76 1.65
C MET A 168 0.54 -9.16 0.70
N SER A 169 1.56 -8.31 0.52
CA SER A 169 2.75 -8.67 -0.26
C SER A 169 3.48 -9.87 0.36
N MET A 170 3.70 -9.85 1.68
CA MET A 170 4.34 -10.97 2.41
C MET A 170 3.49 -12.24 2.38
N ALA A 171 2.18 -12.15 2.53
CA ALA A 171 1.29 -13.31 2.49
C ALA A 171 1.34 -14.00 1.12
N VAL A 172 1.31 -13.24 0.03
CA VAL A 172 1.43 -13.80 -1.32
C VAL A 172 2.76 -14.51 -1.51
N SER A 173 3.88 -13.88 -1.10
CA SER A 173 5.20 -14.51 -1.21
C SER A 173 5.33 -15.77 -0.35
N SER A 174 4.73 -15.81 0.85
CA SER A 174 4.80 -16.98 1.75
C SER A 174 3.93 -18.16 1.33
N VAL A 175 2.82 -17.91 0.63
CA VAL A 175 1.90 -18.98 0.17
C VAL A 175 2.43 -19.69 -1.08
N VAL A 176 3.19 -18.98 -1.91
CA VAL A 176 3.67 -19.49 -3.20
C VAL A 176 5.11 -20.03 -3.10
N ALA A 177 5.88 -19.61 -2.07
CA ALA A 177 7.22 -20.14 -1.79
C ALA A 177 7.17 -21.50 -1.10
#